data_7d4d27a366eb5305931e2e9199a00613
#
_entry.id   7d4d27a366eb5305931e2e9199a00613
#
_cell.length_a   1.000
_cell.length_b   1.000
_cell.length_c   1.000
_cell.angle_alpha   90.00
_cell.angle_beta   90.00
_cell.angle_gamma   90.00
#
_symmetry.space_group_name_H-M   'P 1'
#
loop_
_entity.id
_entity.type
_entity.pdbx_description
1 polymer ?
#
loop_
_entity_poly.entity_id
_entity_poly.type
_entity_poly.pdbx_seq_one_letter_code
_entity_poly.pdbx_strand_id
1 'polypeptide(L)'
;MSVIVICTAFSFSAYAEDEKTESTTAGETTTSVSTEQAQKTLEQQRSELEKKLAQSEKKLKSFSGDAKETEEYIDALDEKIGYMNEELTVLDNQIATAQKKADELKKQIDPLQKELDKLEKDFSVYQKKFDKLQDDFQTTYDMYCMRLKAMYVSGNQSFVEALLTSNDISQFLSRYEMVKAVSKSDADLMREVDSKMKEILTQQDGLNEKKQQVNDAKSKLDAKKADYDKQQKTIESNQAEIAKKKVTLSEERAESDALLAKYTEQTQMYTEYRNEDQALIDKVDKEIDDLLGGLKSPE
;
A
#
# COMPACT_ATOMS: atom_id res chain seq x y z
N MET A 1 4.55 -26.40 -38.69
CA MET A 1 3.10 -26.59 -38.75
C MET A 1 2.51 -26.07 -37.47
N SER A 2 1.77 -24.93 -37.57
CA SER A 2 1.21 -24.22 -36.43
C SER A 2 0.09 -25.02 -35.79
N VAL A 3 0.23 -25.34 -34.50
CA VAL A 3 -0.86 -25.85 -33.68
C VAL A 3 -1.69 -24.66 -33.23
N ILE A 4 -2.87 -24.55 -33.77
CA ILE A 4 -3.89 -23.56 -33.40
C ILE A 4 -4.40 -23.94 -32.01
N VAL A 5 -4.05 -23.11 -31.01
CA VAL A 5 -4.68 -23.14 -29.68
C VAL A 5 -6.04 -22.47 -29.80
N ILE A 6 -7.09 -23.26 -29.81
CA ILE A 6 -8.47 -22.77 -29.69
C ILE A 6 -8.71 -22.42 -28.22
N CYS A 7 -8.61 -21.12 -27.89
CA CYS A 7 -9.15 -20.58 -26.65
C CYS A 7 -10.68 -20.49 -26.76
N THR A 8 -11.39 -21.47 -26.24
CA THR A 8 -12.83 -21.32 -25.96
C THR A 8 -12.99 -20.68 -24.60
N ALA A 9 -13.41 -19.42 -24.59
CA ALA A 9 -13.89 -18.72 -23.40
C ALA A 9 -15.20 -19.37 -22.94
N PHE A 10 -15.18 -20.09 -21.83
CA PHE A 10 -16.37 -20.51 -21.11
C PHE A 10 -16.60 -19.53 -19.95
N SER A 11 -17.64 -18.72 -20.12
CA SER A 11 -18.22 -17.93 -19.05
C SER A 11 -18.94 -18.87 -18.09
N PHE A 12 -18.44 -19.01 -16.87
CA PHE A 12 -19.13 -19.73 -15.81
C PHE A 12 -19.70 -18.73 -14.81
N SER A 13 -21.02 -18.70 -14.73
CA SER A 13 -21.81 -17.97 -13.74
C SER A 13 -21.59 -18.58 -12.35
N ALA A 14 -21.24 -17.72 -11.40
CA ALA A 14 -21.05 -18.11 -10.02
C ALA A 14 -22.40 -18.32 -9.34
N TYR A 15 -22.63 -19.50 -8.81
CA TYR A 15 -23.58 -19.74 -7.72
C TYR A 15 -22.78 -19.74 -6.42
N ALA A 16 -23.13 -18.80 -5.55
CA ALA A 16 -22.61 -18.72 -4.20
C ALA A 16 -23.34 -19.72 -3.33
N GLU A 17 -22.63 -20.57 -2.68
CA GLU A 17 -23.12 -21.33 -1.52
C GLU A 17 -22.23 -21.04 -0.32
N ASP A 18 -22.89 -20.59 0.71
CA ASP A 18 -22.43 -20.08 1.99
C ASP A 18 -21.90 -21.25 2.83
N GLU A 19 -20.60 -21.29 3.15
CA GLU A 19 -20.13 -22.14 4.23
C GLU A 19 -19.19 -21.35 5.15
N LYS A 20 -19.76 -21.04 6.32
CA LYS A 20 -19.09 -20.46 7.47
C LYS A 20 -17.92 -21.34 7.92
N THR A 21 -16.72 -20.78 7.85
CA THR A 21 -15.64 -21.16 8.76
C THR A 21 -15.16 -19.92 9.49
N GLU A 22 -15.64 -19.77 10.72
CA GLU A 22 -15.03 -18.90 11.73
C GLU A 22 -13.62 -19.41 12.02
N SER A 23 -12.61 -18.57 11.73
CA SER A 23 -11.30 -18.69 12.35
C SER A 23 -10.62 -17.32 12.39
N THR A 24 -10.62 -16.75 13.58
CA THR A 24 -9.57 -15.89 14.17
C THR A 24 -9.01 -14.73 13.29
N THR A 25 -9.81 -13.66 13.11
CA THR A 25 -9.31 -12.38 12.57
C THR A 25 -9.70 -11.19 13.47
N ALA A 26 -9.86 -11.40 14.77
CA ALA A 26 -10.33 -10.36 15.71
C ALA A 26 -9.22 -9.39 16.16
N GLY A 27 -7.93 -9.68 15.92
CA GLY A 27 -6.80 -8.85 16.34
C GLY A 27 -6.36 -7.79 15.32
N GLU A 28 -6.48 -8.07 14.03
CA GLU A 28 -6.00 -7.15 12.98
C GLU A 28 -7.01 -6.05 12.62
N THR A 29 -8.29 -6.32 12.74
CA THR A 29 -9.36 -5.35 12.38
C THR A 29 -9.47 -4.20 13.38
N THR A 30 -9.20 -4.43 14.66
CA THR A 30 -9.27 -3.39 15.70
C THR A 30 -8.12 -2.38 15.63
N THR A 31 -6.92 -2.79 15.26
CA THR A 31 -5.76 -1.89 15.16
C THR A 31 -5.83 -1.00 13.91
N SER A 32 -6.32 -1.52 12.79
CA SER A 32 -6.47 -0.76 11.54
C SER A 32 -7.59 0.29 11.63
N VAL A 33 -8.71 -0.03 12.27
CA VAL A 33 -9.82 0.92 12.51
C VAL A 33 -9.38 2.05 13.45
N SER A 34 -8.58 1.74 14.47
CA SER A 34 -8.02 2.73 15.40
C SER A 34 -7.04 3.70 14.71
N THR A 35 -6.20 3.22 13.81
CA THR A 35 -5.25 4.05 13.06
C THR A 35 -5.93 4.91 11.98
N GLU A 36 -6.95 4.43 11.31
CA GLU A 36 -7.74 5.23 10.36
C GLU A 36 -8.51 6.33 11.06
N GLN A 37 -9.07 6.04 12.23
CA GLN A 37 -9.80 7.03 13.03
C GLN A 37 -8.86 8.11 13.57
N ALA A 38 -7.65 7.73 13.98
CA ALA A 38 -6.60 8.67 14.38
C ALA A 38 -6.17 9.59 13.22
N GLN A 39 -6.00 9.04 12.01
CA GLN A 39 -5.68 9.84 10.82
C GLN A 39 -6.76 10.88 10.51
N LYS A 40 -8.05 10.49 10.52
CA LYS A 40 -9.17 11.44 10.30
C LYS A 40 -9.21 12.54 11.34
N THR A 41 -8.96 12.21 12.60
CA THR A 41 -8.94 13.20 13.68
C THR A 41 -7.79 14.21 13.47
N LEU A 42 -6.61 13.75 13.10
CA LEU A 42 -5.46 14.61 12.80
C LEU A 42 -5.67 15.49 11.55
N GLU A 43 -6.34 14.97 10.52
CA GLU A 43 -6.72 15.76 9.34
C GLU A 43 -7.73 16.85 9.67
N GLN A 44 -8.69 16.57 10.54
CA GLN A 44 -9.65 17.57 11.03
C GLN A 44 -8.96 18.65 11.85
N GLN A 45 -8.11 18.28 12.81
CA GLN A 45 -7.33 19.21 13.61
C GLN A 45 -6.46 20.12 12.73
N ARG A 46 -5.80 19.55 11.73
CA ARG A 46 -5.01 20.30 10.75
C ARG A 46 -5.88 21.33 10.00
N SER A 47 -7.03 20.92 9.48
CA SER A 47 -7.94 21.82 8.76
C SER A 47 -8.45 22.97 9.63
N GLU A 48 -8.69 22.74 10.93
CA GLU A 48 -9.06 23.79 11.87
C GLU A 48 -7.91 24.77 12.14
N LEU A 49 -6.69 24.25 12.30
CA LEU A 49 -5.50 25.07 12.49
C LEU A 49 -5.17 25.92 11.26
N GLU A 50 -5.30 25.38 10.05
CA GLU A 50 -5.15 26.12 8.81
C GLU A 50 -6.14 27.30 8.71
N LYS A 51 -7.39 27.11 9.18
CA LYS A 51 -8.38 28.20 9.24
C LYS A 51 -8.00 29.29 10.25
N LYS A 52 -7.53 28.88 11.44
CA LYS A 52 -7.06 29.79 12.47
C LYS A 52 -5.84 30.59 12.00
N LEU A 53 -4.87 29.94 11.36
CA LEU A 53 -3.71 30.58 10.75
C LEU A 53 -4.12 31.60 9.69
N ALA A 54 -5.05 31.26 8.80
CA ALA A 54 -5.56 32.19 7.79
C ALA A 54 -6.30 33.41 8.41
N GLN A 55 -6.97 33.21 9.56
CA GLN A 55 -7.60 34.32 10.30
C GLN A 55 -6.55 35.21 10.96
N SER A 56 -5.55 34.65 11.62
CA SER A 56 -4.43 35.36 12.22
C SER A 56 -3.66 36.18 11.17
N GLU A 57 -3.38 35.58 10.00
CA GLU A 57 -2.77 36.32 8.89
C GLU A 57 -3.58 37.49 8.39
N LYS A 58 -4.92 37.36 8.31
CA LYS A 58 -5.81 38.48 7.96
C LYS A 58 -5.78 39.56 9.02
N LYS A 59 -5.79 39.21 10.30
CA LYS A 59 -5.68 40.13 11.43
C LYS A 59 -4.36 40.91 11.35
N LEU A 60 -3.23 40.21 11.16
CA LEU A 60 -1.91 40.84 11.03
C LEU A 60 -1.81 41.77 9.81
N LYS A 61 -2.40 41.41 8.67
CA LYS A 61 -2.45 42.25 7.46
C LYS A 61 -3.32 43.53 7.64
N SER A 62 -4.21 43.57 8.63
CA SER A 62 -5.01 44.77 8.92
C SER A 62 -4.23 45.87 9.65
N PHE A 63 -3.11 45.51 10.28
CA PHE A 63 -2.22 46.49 10.90
C PHE A 63 -1.33 47.13 9.83
N SER A 64 -1.18 48.48 9.90
CA SER A 64 -0.36 49.26 8.96
C SER A 64 0.41 50.38 9.66
N GLY A 65 1.62 50.69 9.19
CA GLY A 65 2.44 51.76 9.75
C GLY A 65 2.79 51.51 11.22
N ASP A 66 2.67 52.56 12.03
CA ASP A 66 3.03 52.55 13.45
C ASP A 66 2.20 51.54 14.29
N ALA A 67 1.04 51.10 13.77
CA ALA A 67 0.22 50.10 14.42
C ALA A 67 0.91 48.69 14.48
N LYS A 68 1.97 48.45 13.71
CA LYS A 68 2.79 47.24 13.80
C LYS A 68 3.76 47.22 14.99
N GLU A 69 3.92 48.38 15.66
CA GLU A 69 4.75 48.50 16.85
C GLU A 69 3.89 48.51 18.13
N THR A 70 2.64 48.07 18.04
CA THR A 70 1.72 47.97 19.17
C THR A 70 1.75 46.61 19.82
N GLU A 71 1.42 46.53 21.11
CA GLU A 71 1.22 45.33 21.86
C GLU A 71 0.22 44.35 21.18
N GLU A 72 -0.88 44.93 20.63
CA GLU A 72 -1.92 44.16 19.92
C GLU A 72 -1.39 43.43 18.67
N TYR A 73 -0.40 44.01 17.96
CA TYR A 73 0.23 43.35 16.82
C TYR A 73 1.14 42.24 17.30
N ILE A 74 1.93 42.46 18.36
CA ILE A 74 2.81 41.46 18.96
C ILE A 74 1.97 40.28 19.47
N ASP A 75 0.89 40.51 20.19
CA ASP A 75 -0.02 39.47 20.64
C ASP A 75 -0.62 38.65 19.48
N ALA A 76 -1.03 39.34 18.40
CA ALA A 76 -1.56 38.68 17.22
C ALA A 76 -0.50 37.81 16.48
N LEU A 77 0.77 38.23 16.52
CA LEU A 77 1.90 37.51 15.97
C LEU A 77 2.22 36.28 16.83
N ASP A 78 2.21 36.42 18.15
CA ASP A 78 2.42 35.32 19.09
C ASP A 78 1.30 34.29 19.02
N GLU A 79 0.06 34.70 18.83
CA GLU A 79 -1.09 33.81 18.57
C GLU A 79 -0.86 33.00 17.29
N LYS A 80 -0.39 33.63 16.20
CA LYS A 80 -0.05 32.96 14.96
C LYS A 80 1.09 31.94 15.17
N ILE A 81 2.14 32.32 15.89
CA ILE A 81 3.27 31.46 16.26
C ILE A 81 2.76 30.24 17.05
N GLY A 82 1.81 30.45 17.97
CA GLY A 82 1.14 29.37 18.71
C GLY A 82 0.48 28.35 17.80
N TYR A 83 -0.35 28.82 16.85
CA TYR A 83 -1.02 27.93 15.88
C TYR A 83 -0.03 27.21 14.96
N MET A 84 1.07 27.84 14.56
CA MET A 84 2.13 27.20 13.78
C MET A 84 2.81 26.06 14.55
N ASN A 85 3.06 26.25 15.86
CA ASN A 85 3.61 25.21 16.73
C ASN A 85 2.65 24.02 16.90
N GLU A 86 1.34 24.30 17.08
CA GLU A 86 0.31 23.27 17.15
C GLU A 86 0.24 22.48 15.83
N GLU A 87 0.31 23.16 14.68
CA GLU A 87 0.30 22.51 13.37
C GLU A 87 1.53 21.63 13.15
N LEU A 88 2.72 22.07 13.57
CA LEU A 88 3.93 21.22 13.56
C LEU A 88 3.74 19.95 14.39
N THR A 89 3.10 20.08 15.55
CA THR A 89 2.80 18.92 16.42
C THR A 89 1.82 17.95 15.73
N VAL A 90 0.79 18.47 15.05
CA VAL A 90 -0.15 17.64 14.27
C VAL A 90 0.56 16.91 13.14
N LEU A 91 1.44 17.60 12.40
CA LEU A 91 2.25 16.98 11.33
C LEU A 91 3.19 15.89 11.85
N ASP A 92 3.85 16.10 12.99
CA ASP A 92 4.68 15.09 13.64
C ASP A 92 3.85 13.85 14.06
N ASN A 93 2.64 14.06 14.59
CA ASN A 93 1.72 12.98 14.93
C ASN A 93 1.20 12.23 13.69
N GLN A 94 0.97 12.92 12.58
CA GLN A 94 0.63 12.31 11.30
C GLN A 94 1.76 11.42 10.78
N ILE A 95 3.01 11.89 10.87
CA ILE A 95 4.20 11.11 10.52
C ILE A 95 4.28 9.85 11.39
N ALA A 96 4.16 9.99 12.71
CA ALA A 96 4.21 8.85 13.63
C ALA A 96 3.11 7.81 13.35
N THR A 97 1.92 8.26 13.00
CA THR A 97 0.78 7.40 12.65
C THR A 97 1.02 6.70 11.30
N ALA A 98 1.50 7.42 10.29
CA ALA A 98 1.86 6.87 8.99
C ALA A 98 3.02 5.86 9.10
N GLN A 99 4.02 6.14 9.95
CA GLN A 99 5.14 5.23 10.20
C GLN A 99 4.68 3.92 10.83
N LYS A 100 3.81 3.97 11.85
CA LYS A 100 3.23 2.76 12.46
C LYS A 100 2.51 1.91 11.42
N LYS A 101 1.71 2.54 10.56
CA LYS A 101 0.97 1.85 9.49
C LYS A 101 1.91 1.26 8.44
N ALA A 102 2.97 1.98 8.08
CA ALA A 102 4.01 1.47 7.19
C ALA A 102 4.73 0.25 7.78
N ASP A 103 5.07 0.28 9.06
CA ASP A 103 5.71 -0.84 9.77
C ASP A 103 4.79 -2.08 9.85
N GLU A 104 3.50 -1.89 10.07
CA GLU A 104 2.50 -2.96 10.05
C GLU A 104 2.36 -3.57 8.65
N LEU A 105 2.28 -2.73 7.61
CA LEU A 105 2.25 -3.18 6.22
C LEU A 105 3.51 -3.96 5.85
N LYS A 106 4.67 -3.51 6.28
CA LYS A 106 5.95 -4.21 6.05
C LYS A 106 5.95 -5.60 6.68
N LYS A 107 5.43 -5.74 7.91
CA LYS A 107 5.28 -7.05 8.56
C LYS A 107 4.34 -7.99 7.80
N GLN A 108 3.38 -7.47 7.04
CA GLN A 108 2.48 -8.25 6.20
C GLN A 108 3.11 -8.56 4.82
N ILE A 109 3.88 -7.64 4.27
CA ILE A 109 4.55 -7.78 2.97
C ILE A 109 5.60 -8.89 3.00
N ASP A 110 6.45 -8.93 4.04
CA ASP A 110 7.55 -9.89 4.13
C ASP A 110 7.10 -11.37 4.07
N PRO A 111 6.06 -11.82 4.81
CA PRO A 111 5.55 -13.19 4.68
C PRO A 111 4.86 -13.43 3.34
N LEU A 112 4.10 -12.47 2.80
CA LEU A 112 3.45 -12.59 1.50
C LEU A 112 4.47 -12.73 0.36
N GLN A 113 5.60 -12.02 0.42
CA GLN A 113 6.68 -12.18 -0.54
C GLN A 113 7.27 -13.59 -0.49
N LYS A 114 7.52 -14.12 0.71
CA LYS A 114 8.03 -15.49 0.89
C LYS A 114 7.04 -16.55 0.41
N GLU A 115 5.75 -16.31 0.64
CA GLU A 115 4.68 -17.19 0.16
C GLU A 115 4.63 -17.17 -1.38
N LEU A 116 4.69 -16.00 -1.99
CA LEU A 116 4.74 -15.87 -3.44
C LEU A 116 5.95 -16.58 -4.03
N ASP A 117 7.16 -16.37 -3.49
CA ASP A 117 8.38 -17.03 -3.93
C ASP A 117 8.28 -18.57 -3.86
N LYS A 118 7.61 -19.09 -2.83
CA LYS A 118 7.33 -20.53 -2.70
C LYS A 118 6.34 -21.01 -3.74
N LEU A 119 5.23 -20.30 -3.93
CA LEU A 119 4.22 -20.64 -4.92
C LEU A 119 4.78 -20.62 -6.35
N GLU A 120 5.62 -19.63 -6.67
CA GLU A 120 6.29 -19.56 -7.99
C GLU A 120 7.25 -20.75 -8.21
N LYS A 121 7.99 -21.16 -7.19
CA LYS A 121 8.84 -22.37 -7.26
C LYS A 121 8.00 -23.63 -7.46
N ASP A 122 6.94 -23.79 -6.69
CA ASP A 122 6.03 -24.94 -6.79
C ASP A 122 5.36 -24.96 -8.16
N PHE A 123 4.92 -23.81 -8.68
CA PHE A 123 4.38 -23.68 -10.03
C PHE A 123 5.41 -24.11 -11.10
N SER A 124 6.65 -23.63 -10.99
CA SER A 124 7.72 -24.01 -11.93
C SER A 124 8.00 -25.52 -11.93
N VAL A 125 7.99 -26.16 -10.76
CA VAL A 125 8.14 -27.62 -10.65
C VAL A 125 6.96 -28.34 -11.29
N TYR A 126 5.74 -27.86 -11.04
CA TYR A 126 4.53 -28.41 -11.62
C TYR A 126 4.51 -28.28 -13.15
N GLN A 127 4.90 -27.11 -13.67
CA GLN A 127 5.03 -26.87 -15.10
C GLN A 127 5.99 -27.88 -15.78
N LYS A 128 7.17 -28.03 -15.19
CA LYS A 128 8.17 -29.00 -15.72
C LYS A 128 7.65 -30.44 -15.73
N LYS A 129 6.89 -30.84 -14.71
CA LYS A 129 6.27 -32.19 -14.67
C LYS A 129 5.21 -32.32 -15.75
N PHE A 130 4.40 -31.30 -15.95
CA PHE A 130 3.38 -31.27 -16.99
C PHE A 130 4.00 -31.33 -18.39
N ASP A 131 5.04 -30.54 -18.66
CA ASP A 131 5.76 -30.56 -19.95
C ASP A 131 6.33 -31.95 -20.27
N LYS A 132 6.96 -32.59 -19.26
CA LYS A 132 7.46 -33.94 -19.42
C LYS A 132 6.33 -34.96 -19.69
N LEU A 133 5.22 -34.86 -18.99
CA LEU A 133 4.07 -35.73 -19.20
C LEU A 133 3.49 -35.57 -20.60
N GLN A 134 3.48 -34.33 -21.12
CA GLN A 134 3.04 -34.03 -22.48
C GLN A 134 3.98 -34.64 -23.53
N ASP A 135 5.29 -34.57 -23.34
CA ASP A 135 6.28 -35.20 -24.21
C ASP A 135 6.14 -36.72 -24.21
N ASP A 136 5.99 -37.33 -23.02
CA ASP A 136 5.77 -38.75 -22.85
C ASP A 136 4.44 -39.21 -23.52
N PHE A 137 3.40 -38.40 -23.42
CA PHE A 137 2.14 -38.67 -24.12
C PHE A 137 2.30 -38.59 -25.64
N GLN A 138 2.96 -37.54 -26.15
CA GLN A 138 3.19 -37.36 -27.58
C GLN A 138 3.92 -38.59 -28.16
N THR A 139 4.94 -39.09 -27.46
CA THR A 139 5.67 -40.28 -27.88
C THR A 139 4.75 -41.51 -27.98
N THR A 140 3.91 -41.73 -26.98
CA THR A 140 2.95 -42.86 -26.96
C THR A 140 1.88 -42.71 -28.04
N TYR A 141 1.38 -41.47 -28.23
CA TYR A 141 0.41 -41.16 -29.27
C TYR A 141 0.96 -41.37 -30.69
N ASP A 142 2.22 -40.99 -30.95
CA ASP A 142 2.89 -41.22 -32.22
C ASP A 142 3.04 -42.73 -32.53
N MET A 143 3.40 -43.55 -31.52
CA MET A 143 3.41 -45.01 -31.67
C MET A 143 2.03 -45.56 -32.00
N TYR A 144 0.98 -45.06 -31.37
CA TYR A 144 -0.41 -45.42 -31.65
C TYR A 144 -0.81 -45.03 -33.09
N CYS A 145 -0.48 -43.82 -33.52
CA CYS A 145 -0.73 -43.36 -34.89
C CYS A 145 0.02 -44.18 -35.94
N MET A 146 1.29 -44.54 -35.68
CA MET A 146 2.07 -45.43 -36.55
C MET A 146 1.43 -46.82 -36.64
N ARG A 147 0.93 -47.33 -35.53
CA ARG A 147 0.23 -48.63 -35.47
C ARG A 147 -1.07 -48.59 -36.29
N LEU A 148 -1.91 -47.53 -36.12
CA LEU A 148 -3.13 -47.34 -36.91
C LEU A 148 -2.84 -47.24 -38.40
N LYS A 149 -1.79 -46.50 -38.78
CA LYS A 149 -1.34 -46.41 -40.16
C LYS A 149 -0.91 -47.75 -40.72
N ALA A 150 -0.16 -48.53 -39.97
CA ALA A 150 0.25 -49.89 -40.38
C ALA A 150 -0.96 -50.81 -40.60
N MET A 151 -1.96 -50.75 -39.70
CA MET A 151 -3.21 -51.51 -39.85
C MET A 151 -4.00 -51.06 -41.11
N TYR A 152 -4.07 -49.77 -41.36
CA TYR A 152 -4.76 -49.24 -42.56
C TYR A 152 -4.05 -49.62 -43.85
N VAL A 153 -2.73 -49.50 -43.93
CA VAL A 153 -1.93 -49.84 -45.13
C VAL A 153 -1.92 -51.34 -45.41
N SER A 154 -1.92 -52.16 -44.35
CA SER A 154 -1.98 -53.64 -44.50
C SER A 154 -3.32 -54.12 -45.08
N GLY A 155 -4.29 -53.25 -45.19
CA GLY A 155 -5.62 -53.57 -45.74
C GLY A 155 -6.45 -54.41 -44.77
N ASN A 156 -7.63 -54.83 -45.25
CA ASN A 156 -8.62 -55.55 -44.45
C ASN A 156 -8.32 -57.05 -44.33
N GLN A 157 -7.00 -57.44 -44.36
CA GLN A 157 -6.66 -58.83 -44.07
C GLN A 157 -6.98 -59.11 -42.59
N SER A 158 -8.12 -59.73 -42.41
CA SER A 158 -8.59 -60.15 -41.08
C SER A 158 -7.54 -61.06 -40.44
N PHE A 159 -7.27 -60.86 -39.16
CA PHE A 159 -6.46 -61.80 -38.35
C PHE A 159 -6.93 -63.27 -38.60
N VAL A 160 -8.21 -63.45 -38.83
CA VAL A 160 -8.86 -64.68 -39.19
C VAL A 160 -8.31 -65.23 -40.53
N GLU A 161 -8.20 -64.38 -41.58
CA GLU A 161 -7.63 -64.80 -42.88
C GLU A 161 -6.14 -65.20 -42.76
N ALA A 162 -5.35 -64.42 -41.98
CA ALA A 162 -3.96 -64.76 -41.69
C ALA A 162 -3.83 -66.13 -40.97
N LEU A 163 -4.80 -66.57 -40.20
CA LEU A 163 -4.87 -67.85 -39.56
C LEU A 163 -5.32 -68.96 -40.54
N LEU A 164 -6.33 -68.69 -41.33
CA LEU A 164 -6.92 -69.64 -42.26
C LEU A 164 -6.02 -69.98 -43.48
N THR A 165 -5.06 -69.11 -43.80
CA THR A 165 -4.06 -69.33 -44.86
C THR A 165 -2.85 -70.15 -44.41
N SER A 166 -2.91 -70.82 -43.22
CA SER A 166 -1.85 -71.70 -42.70
C SER A 166 -1.83 -73.05 -43.45
N ASN A 167 -0.62 -73.51 -43.78
CA ASN A 167 -0.47 -74.76 -44.51
C ASN A 167 -0.45 -76.02 -43.59
N ASP A 168 -0.15 -75.82 -42.29
CA ASP A 168 -0.11 -76.88 -41.30
C ASP A 168 -0.46 -76.36 -39.89
N ILE A 169 -0.67 -77.28 -38.95
CA ILE A 169 -1.04 -77.03 -37.56
C ILE A 169 0.05 -76.21 -36.81
N SER A 170 1.32 -76.46 -37.09
CA SER A 170 2.43 -75.76 -36.45
C SER A 170 2.48 -74.31 -36.88
N GLN A 171 2.28 -74.03 -38.16
CA GLN A 171 2.23 -72.73 -38.73
C GLN A 171 0.96 -71.94 -38.21
N PHE A 172 -0.18 -72.61 -38.12
CA PHE A 172 -1.39 -72.08 -37.54
C PHE A 172 -1.15 -71.67 -36.08
N LEU A 173 -0.55 -72.54 -35.26
CA LEU A 173 -0.30 -72.24 -33.85
C LEU A 173 0.68 -71.08 -33.69
N SER A 174 1.72 -71.00 -34.49
CA SER A 174 2.70 -69.93 -34.49
C SER A 174 2.04 -68.58 -34.87
N ARG A 175 1.18 -68.59 -35.93
CA ARG A 175 0.42 -67.34 -36.31
C ARG A 175 -0.61 -66.98 -35.27
N TYR A 176 -1.29 -67.91 -34.62
CA TYR A 176 -2.21 -67.68 -33.53
C TYR A 176 -1.54 -66.95 -32.35
N GLU A 177 -0.39 -67.46 -31.89
CA GLU A 177 0.35 -66.81 -30.82
C GLU A 177 0.85 -65.39 -31.21
N MET A 178 1.26 -65.20 -32.47
CA MET A 178 1.65 -63.92 -32.98
C MET A 178 0.45 -62.93 -33.00
N VAL A 179 -0.71 -63.34 -33.55
CA VAL A 179 -1.93 -62.55 -33.57
C VAL A 179 -2.38 -62.19 -32.15
N LYS A 180 -2.34 -63.10 -31.23
CA LYS A 180 -2.67 -62.90 -29.81
C LYS A 180 -1.71 -61.91 -29.16
N ALA A 181 -0.41 -62.02 -29.40
CA ALA A 181 0.60 -61.12 -28.87
C ALA A 181 0.40 -59.67 -29.42
N VAL A 182 0.15 -59.53 -30.72
CA VAL A 182 -0.13 -58.24 -31.36
C VAL A 182 -1.41 -57.62 -30.82
N SER A 183 -2.52 -58.38 -30.74
CA SER A 183 -3.78 -57.89 -30.20
C SER A 183 -3.67 -57.45 -28.75
N LYS A 184 -2.89 -58.17 -27.95
CA LYS A 184 -2.59 -57.78 -26.56
C LYS A 184 -1.79 -56.46 -26.53
N SER A 185 -0.73 -56.36 -27.34
CA SER A 185 0.09 -55.15 -27.43
C SER A 185 -0.71 -53.92 -27.86
N ASP A 186 -1.62 -54.09 -28.85
CA ASP A 186 -2.50 -53.02 -29.30
C ASP A 186 -3.48 -52.57 -28.20
N ALA A 187 -4.06 -53.53 -27.48
CA ALA A 187 -4.95 -53.21 -26.35
C ALA A 187 -4.20 -52.53 -25.19
N ASP A 188 -2.95 -52.92 -24.94
CA ASP A 188 -2.12 -52.29 -23.89
C ASP A 188 -1.75 -50.86 -24.31
N LEU A 189 -1.36 -50.65 -25.59
CA LEU A 189 -1.06 -49.32 -26.12
C LEU A 189 -2.28 -48.35 -26.05
N MET A 190 -3.48 -48.85 -26.41
CA MET A 190 -4.71 -48.05 -26.29
C MET A 190 -5.02 -47.66 -24.84
N ARG A 191 -4.82 -48.60 -23.90
CA ARG A 191 -5.01 -48.31 -22.47
C ARG A 191 -3.99 -47.30 -21.95
N GLU A 192 -2.75 -47.38 -22.43
CA GLU A 192 -1.69 -46.43 -22.05
C GLU A 192 -2.01 -45.02 -22.56
N VAL A 193 -2.46 -44.87 -23.83
CA VAL A 193 -2.89 -43.58 -24.39
C VAL A 193 -4.04 -42.99 -23.58
N ASP A 194 -5.09 -43.78 -23.26
CA ASP A 194 -6.24 -43.32 -22.47
C ASP A 194 -5.83 -42.90 -21.04
N SER A 195 -4.96 -43.70 -20.40
CA SER A 195 -4.45 -43.38 -19.06
C SER A 195 -3.65 -42.10 -19.03
N LYS A 196 -2.70 -41.92 -19.97
CA LYS A 196 -1.88 -40.68 -20.05
C LYS A 196 -2.72 -39.45 -20.40
N MET A 197 -3.74 -39.59 -21.24
CA MET A 197 -4.65 -38.52 -21.58
C MET A 197 -5.43 -38.04 -20.33
N LYS A 198 -5.95 -38.96 -19.52
CA LYS A 198 -6.63 -38.65 -18.26
C LYS A 198 -5.68 -37.98 -17.27
N GLU A 199 -4.45 -38.44 -17.20
CA GLU A 199 -3.43 -37.84 -16.32
C GLU A 199 -3.09 -36.42 -16.77
N ILE A 200 -2.93 -36.17 -18.08
CA ILE A 200 -2.72 -34.79 -18.62
C ILE A 200 -3.85 -33.87 -18.23
N LEU A 201 -5.11 -34.25 -18.40
CA LEU A 201 -6.25 -33.43 -18.02
C LEU A 201 -6.23 -33.08 -16.53
N THR A 202 -5.99 -34.06 -15.67
CA THR A 202 -5.89 -33.81 -14.22
C THR A 202 -4.72 -32.90 -13.85
N GLN A 203 -3.57 -33.07 -14.49
CA GLN A 203 -2.39 -32.23 -14.24
C GLN A 203 -2.59 -30.80 -14.81
N GLN A 204 -3.30 -30.67 -15.92
CA GLN A 204 -3.66 -29.35 -16.48
C GLN A 204 -4.54 -28.55 -15.52
N ASP A 205 -5.55 -29.19 -14.93
CA ASP A 205 -6.41 -28.53 -13.93
C ASP A 205 -5.59 -28.11 -12.71
N GLY A 206 -4.73 -28.96 -12.20
CA GLY A 206 -3.81 -28.64 -11.10
C GLY A 206 -2.84 -27.49 -11.43
N LEU A 207 -2.36 -27.43 -12.68
CA LEU A 207 -1.49 -26.34 -13.16
C LEU A 207 -2.24 -25.00 -13.21
N ASN A 208 -3.49 -24.99 -13.70
CA ASN A 208 -4.34 -23.82 -13.74
C ASN A 208 -4.64 -23.30 -12.33
N GLU A 209 -4.95 -24.19 -11.40
CA GLU A 209 -5.17 -23.85 -9.99
C GLU A 209 -3.91 -23.20 -9.37
N LYS A 210 -2.73 -23.78 -9.59
CA LYS A 210 -1.46 -23.21 -9.12
C LYS A 210 -1.20 -21.83 -9.71
N LYS A 211 -1.46 -21.66 -11.01
CA LYS A 211 -1.34 -20.36 -11.68
C LYS A 211 -2.24 -19.31 -11.06
N GLN A 212 -3.47 -19.67 -10.73
CA GLN A 212 -4.41 -18.78 -10.06
C GLN A 212 -3.91 -18.39 -8.66
N GLN A 213 -3.42 -19.36 -7.86
CA GLN A 213 -2.84 -19.08 -6.54
C GLN A 213 -1.67 -18.09 -6.61
N VAL A 214 -0.77 -18.23 -7.59
CA VAL A 214 0.34 -17.30 -7.82
C VAL A 214 -0.18 -15.90 -8.16
N ASN A 215 -1.16 -15.79 -9.06
CA ASN A 215 -1.73 -14.51 -9.45
C ASN A 215 -2.44 -13.81 -8.29
N ASP A 216 -3.19 -14.54 -7.48
CA ASP A 216 -3.91 -14.02 -6.31
C ASP A 216 -2.93 -13.54 -5.23
N ALA A 217 -1.88 -14.34 -4.97
CA ALA A 217 -0.82 -13.94 -4.03
C ALA A 217 -0.09 -12.68 -4.50
N LYS A 218 0.25 -12.60 -5.79
CA LYS A 218 0.87 -11.43 -6.41
C LYS A 218 -0.01 -10.18 -6.28
N SER A 219 -1.28 -10.30 -6.62
CA SER A 219 -2.25 -9.19 -6.52
C SER A 219 -2.37 -8.67 -5.08
N LYS A 220 -2.44 -9.56 -4.09
CA LYS A 220 -2.46 -9.19 -2.67
C LYS A 220 -1.18 -8.47 -2.25
N LEU A 221 -0.02 -8.97 -2.69
CA LEU A 221 1.27 -8.37 -2.40
C LEU A 221 1.39 -6.97 -3.01
N ASP A 222 1.01 -6.81 -4.29
CA ASP A 222 1.07 -5.54 -5.00
C ASP A 222 0.15 -4.49 -4.35
N ALA A 223 -1.05 -4.88 -3.91
CA ALA A 223 -1.95 -4.00 -3.16
C ALA A 223 -1.31 -3.52 -1.85
N LYS A 224 -0.70 -4.43 -1.07
CA LYS A 224 -0.01 -4.07 0.19
C LYS A 224 1.21 -3.18 -0.03
N LYS A 225 1.99 -3.42 -1.10
CA LYS A 225 3.11 -2.55 -1.49
C LYS A 225 2.63 -1.16 -1.88
N ALA A 226 1.54 -1.04 -2.64
CA ALA A 226 0.96 0.26 -3.01
C ALA A 226 0.49 1.05 -1.77
N ASP A 227 -0.13 0.39 -0.79
CA ASP A 227 -0.50 1.02 0.48
C ASP A 227 0.72 1.47 1.28
N TYR A 228 1.78 0.66 1.34
CA TYR A 228 3.05 1.02 1.97
C TYR A 228 3.67 2.26 1.32
N ASP A 229 3.77 2.28 0.00
CA ASP A 229 4.33 3.42 -0.75
C ASP A 229 3.52 4.70 -0.53
N LYS A 230 2.20 4.57 -0.39
CA LYS A 230 1.34 5.71 -0.04
C LYS A 230 1.68 6.28 1.34
N GLN A 231 1.92 5.42 2.34
CA GLN A 231 2.31 5.90 3.67
C GLN A 231 3.70 6.57 3.63
N GLN A 232 4.66 6.03 2.89
CA GLN A 232 5.99 6.63 2.72
C GLN A 232 5.91 8.02 2.09
N LYS A 233 5.12 8.19 1.03
CA LYS A 233 4.88 9.51 0.42
C LYS A 233 4.24 10.51 1.39
N THR A 234 3.35 10.06 2.24
CA THR A 234 2.75 10.92 3.27
C THR A 234 3.79 11.38 4.28
N ILE A 235 4.67 10.47 4.72
CA ILE A 235 5.78 10.80 5.63
C ILE A 235 6.71 11.83 4.99
N GLU A 236 7.18 11.57 3.77
CA GLU A 236 8.08 12.48 3.04
C GLU A 236 7.46 13.86 2.83
N SER A 237 6.18 13.92 2.44
CA SER A 237 5.46 15.18 2.23
C SER A 237 5.36 15.97 3.52
N ASN A 238 4.97 15.34 4.63
CA ASN A 238 4.84 16.00 5.91
C ASN A 238 6.21 16.45 6.45
N GLN A 239 7.27 15.68 6.27
CA GLN A 239 8.63 16.07 6.64
C GLN A 239 9.10 17.31 5.86
N ALA A 240 8.85 17.36 4.55
CA ALA A 240 9.18 18.51 3.73
C ALA A 240 8.39 19.76 4.15
N GLU A 241 7.12 19.59 4.53
CA GLU A 241 6.27 20.67 5.03
C GLU A 241 6.76 21.17 6.39
N ILE A 242 7.07 20.30 7.32
CA ILE A 242 7.66 20.65 8.63
C ILE A 242 8.94 21.46 8.45
N ALA A 243 9.82 21.06 7.52
CA ALA A 243 11.06 21.78 7.27
C ALA A 243 10.79 23.22 6.81
N LYS A 244 9.83 23.42 5.89
CA LYS A 244 9.43 24.77 5.45
C LYS A 244 8.81 25.59 6.57
N LYS A 245 7.86 25.02 7.32
CA LYS A 245 7.17 25.69 8.42
C LYS A 245 8.11 26.09 9.55
N LYS A 246 9.13 25.29 9.85
CA LYS A 246 10.16 25.63 10.85
C LYS A 246 10.98 26.85 10.45
N VAL A 247 11.27 27.05 9.18
CA VAL A 247 11.95 28.26 8.70
C VAL A 247 11.06 29.48 8.91
N THR A 248 9.81 29.42 8.42
CA THR A 248 8.84 30.51 8.61
C THR A 248 8.60 30.82 10.09
N LEU A 249 8.45 29.79 10.93
CA LEU A 249 8.29 29.96 12.37
C LEU A 249 9.50 30.66 13.02
N SER A 250 10.71 30.35 12.57
CA SER A 250 11.94 31.01 13.06
C SER A 250 11.98 32.49 12.68
N GLU A 251 11.52 32.83 11.47
CA GLU A 251 11.42 34.21 10.99
C GLU A 251 10.37 35.00 11.79
N GLU A 252 9.18 34.44 11.99
CA GLU A 252 8.09 35.06 12.76
C GLU A 252 8.48 35.29 14.23
N ARG A 253 9.18 34.32 14.85
CA ARG A 253 9.71 34.47 16.21
C ARG A 253 10.75 35.57 16.33
N ALA A 254 11.66 35.67 15.37
CA ALA A 254 12.67 36.73 15.34
C ALA A 254 12.03 38.11 15.17
N GLU A 255 10.95 38.20 14.38
CA GLU A 255 10.16 39.44 14.23
C GLU A 255 9.47 39.79 15.55
N SER A 256 8.77 38.82 16.19
CA SER A 256 8.11 39.05 17.48
C SER A 256 9.07 39.53 18.57
N ASP A 257 10.22 38.82 18.71
CA ASP A 257 11.27 39.17 19.70
C ASP A 257 11.81 40.61 19.46
N ALA A 258 12.06 40.98 18.18
CA ALA A 258 12.56 42.29 17.83
C ALA A 258 11.54 43.40 18.12
N LEU A 259 10.26 43.17 17.86
CA LEU A 259 9.18 44.10 18.14
C LEU A 259 8.95 44.24 19.62
N LEU A 260 8.98 43.15 20.39
CA LEU A 260 8.84 43.16 21.84
C LEU A 260 9.97 43.97 22.51
N ALA A 261 11.22 43.79 22.00
CA ALA A 261 12.35 44.58 22.52
C ALA A 261 12.16 46.09 22.28
N LYS A 262 11.73 46.52 21.09
CA LYS A 262 11.43 47.91 20.77
C LYS A 262 10.27 48.46 21.63
N TYR A 263 9.18 47.72 21.76
CA TYR A 263 8.03 48.08 22.56
C TYR A 263 8.42 48.28 24.03
N THR A 264 9.23 47.40 24.55
CA THR A 264 9.73 47.47 25.94
C THR A 264 10.60 48.71 26.13
N GLU A 265 11.50 49.02 25.20
CA GLU A 265 12.37 50.22 25.24
C GLU A 265 11.51 51.48 25.21
N GLN A 266 10.53 51.56 24.31
CA GLN A 266 9.60 52.71 24.22
C GLN A 266 8.80 52.87 25.53
N THR A 267 8.28 51.81 26.08
CA THR A 267 7.50 51.82 27.32
C THR A 267 8.34 52.30 28.51
N GLN A 268 9.62 51.88 28.58
CA GLN A 268 10.56 52.36 29.57
C GLN A 268 10.82 53.86 29.43
N MET A 269 11.09 54.32 28.22
CA MET A 269 11.28 55.76 27.95
C MET A 269 10.03 56.59 28.34
N TYR A 270 8.82 56.16 27.98
CA TYR A 270 7.60 56.85 28.41
C TYR A 270 7.41 56.83 29.93
N THR A 271 7.80 55.77 30.60
CA THR A 271 7.74 55.70 32.07
C THR A 271 8.74 56.64 32.71
N GLU A 272 9.95 56.74 32.17
CA GLU A 272 10.96 57.69 32.62
C GLU A 272 10.50 59.15 32.44
N TYR A 273 10.01 59.54 31.25
CA TYR A 273 9.46 60.87 30.98
C TYR A 273 8.30 61.20 31.92
N ARG A 274 7.37 60.26 32.14
CA ARG A 274 6.25 60.47 33.07
C ARG A 274 6.70 60.69 34.50
N ASN A 275 7.73 59.99 34.94
CA ASN A 275 8.29 60.15 36.29
C ASN A 275 9.04 61.49 36.43
N GLU A 276 9.74 61.95 35.38
CA GLU A 276 10.36 63.26 35.33
C GLU A 276 9.34 64.37 35.36
N ASP A 277 8.26 64.27 34.54
CA ASP A 277 7.16 65.19 34.51
C ASP A 277 6.43 65.29 35.86
N GLN A 278 6.17 64.14 36.53
CA GLN A 278 5.57 64.09 37.86
C GLN A 278 6.46 64.77 38.89
N ALA A 279 7.78 64.50 38.86
CA ALA A 279 8.72 65.16 39.77
C ALA A 279 8.79 66.68 39.56
N LEU A 280 8.62 67.10 38.31
CA LEU A 280 8.53 68.54 37.96
C LEU A 280 7.22 69.19 38.51
N ILE A 281 6.09 68.50 38.36
CA ILE A 281 4.80 68.88 38.89
C ILE A 281 4.88 68.98 40.41
N ASP A 282 5.39 67.98 41.11
CA ASP A 282 5.55 67.91 42.56
C ASP A 282 6.42 69.11 43.06
N LYS A 283 7.47 69.43 42.30
CA LYS A 283 8.33 70.60 42.61
C LYS A 283 7.61 71.90 42.44
N VAL A 284 6.84 72.11 41.37
CA VAL A 284 6.02 73.33 41.14
C VAL A 284 4.96 73.45 42.22
N ASP A 285 4.26 72.38 42.57
CA ASP A 285 3.22 72.40 43.59
C ASP A 285 3.83 72.81 44.96
N LYS A 286 5.04 72.28 45.29
CA LYS A 286 5.76 72.69 46.50
C LYS A 286 6.14 74.19 46.48
N GLU A 287 6.64 74.71 45.35
CA GLU A 287 6.95 76.09 45.18
C GLU A 287 5.72 76.97 45.35
N ILE A 288 4.55 76.55 44.82
CA ILE A 288 3.27 77.21 45.00
C ILE A 288 2.83 77.24 46.49
N ASP A 289 2.93 76.12 47.17
CA ASP A 289 2.59 75.99 48.59
C ASP A 289 3.49 76.85 49.46
N ASP A 290 4.80 76.88 49.18
CA ASP A 290 5.73 77.79 49.86
C ASP A 290 5.40 79.28 49.64
N LEU A 291 5.03 79.69 48.47
CA LEU A 291 4.61 81.03 48.14
C LEU A 291 3.28 81.44 48.84
N LEU A 292 2.31 80.50 48.85
CA LEU A 292 1.02 80.72 49.53
C LEU A 292 1.16 80.70 51.03
N GLY A 293 2.07 79.90 51.60
CA GLY A 293 2.41 79.83 53.01
C GLY A 293 3.05 81.16 53.48
N GLY A 294 3.90 81.72 52.63
CA GLY A 294 4.51 83.03 52.91
C GLY A 294 3.54 84.22 52.88
N LEU A 295 2.36 84.09 52.25
CA LEU A 295 1.29 85.12 52.20
C LEU A 295 0.34 85.06 53.41
N LYS A 296 0.48 84.05 54.26
CA LYS A 296 -0.40 83.88 55.43
C LYS A 296 0.20 84.36 56.78
N SER A 297 1.10 85.34 56.77
CA SER A 297 1.54 86.00 58.01
C SER A 297 1.77 87.45 57.71
N PRO A 298 0.80 88.34 58.20
CA PRO A 298 1.16 89.28 59.21
C PRO A 298 0.06 89.46 60.27
N GLU A 299 0.44 89.18 61.50
CA GLU A 299 -0.08 89.98 62.60
C GLU A 299 1.00 90.90 63.14
#